data_0cf639b25bf23c1439669e32dc962510
#
_entry.id   0cf639b25bf23c1439669e32dc962510
#
_cell.length_a   1.000
_cell.length_b   1.000
_cell.length_c   1.000
_cell.angle_alpha   90.00
_cell.angle_beta   90.00
_cell.angle_gamma   90.00
#
_symmetry.space_group_name_H-M   'P 1'
#
loop_
_entity.id
_entity.type
_entity.pdbx_description
1 polymer ?
#
loop_
_entity_poly.entity_id
_entity_poly.type
_entity_poly.pdbx_seq_one_letter_code
_entity_poly.pdbx_strand_id
1 'polypeptide(L)'
;MQNVLSDKRVLITQATEFMGPVLCEVFTEQGAEVEASSEELVDPGAAARVVLNAGRIDVLVANLAIKAPSTPAVEVTEVEWRRVFEALVDPLPRLVCAAAPDMIDRRSGKILLIGSAAALRGMKRTSTYSAARGAQLAYVQAVGVELAPHNVQVNAIAQNFVDNPTYFPAKVRANPRFQERLAREVPLGRLVSAREEAQFAAYLCSNAADCFVGQVFPLCGGWAAR
;
A
#
# COMPACT_ATOMS: atom_id res chain seq x y z
N MET A 1 18.73 9.73 -6.62
CA MET A 1 17.76 10.84 -6.62
C MET A 1 17.66 11.31 -5.18
N GLN A 2 17.91 12.56 -4.90
CA GLN A 2 17.78 13.16 -3.57
C GLN A 2 16.68 14.22 -3.62
N ASN A 3 15.87 14.31 -2.57
CA ASN A 3 14.83 15.32 -2.39
C ASN A 3 13.73 15.35 -3.48
N VAL A 4 13.29 14.17 -3.95
CA VAL A 4 12.24 14.11 -4.98
C VAL A 4 10.85 14.50 -4.45
N LEU A 5 10.71 14.63 -3.14
CA LEU A 5 9.48 15.03 -2.43
C LEU A 5 9.63 16.37 -1.70
N SER A 6 10.64 17.21 -2.08
CA SER A 6 10.78 18.55 -1.51
C SER A 6 9.46 19.32 -1.64
N ASP A 7 9.08 20.00 -0.54
CA ASP A 7 7.86 20.81 -0.44
C ASP A 7 6.53 20.02 -0.55
N LYS A 8 6.59 18.69 -0.45
CA LYS A 8 5.38 17.84 -0.40
C LYS A 8 5.01 17.53 1.05
N ARG A 9 3.76 17.78 1.39
CA ARG A 9 3.16 17.28 2.63
C ARG A 9 2.48 15.95 2.38
N VAL A 10 2.92 14.91 3.10
CA VAL A 10 2.56 13.50 2.84
C VAL A 10 1.89 12.91 4.06
N LEU A 11 0.64 12.49 3.93
CA LEU A 11 -0.04 11.69 4.94
C LEU A 11 0.25 10.20 4.70
N ILE A 12 0.77 9.50 5.71
CA ILE A 12 1.00 8.05 5.70
C ILE A 12 0.13 7.41 6.77
N THR A 13 -0.78 6.50 6.38
CA THR A 13 -1.62 5.76 7.32
C THR A 13 -0.92 4.51 7.84
N GLN A 14 -1.34 3.97 9.00
CA GLN A 14 -0.67 2.85 9.71
C GLN A 14 0.86 3.05 9.76
N ALA A 15 1.29 4.24 10.13
CA ALA A 15 2.68 4.67 10.05
C ALA A 15 3.64 3.89 10.95
N THR A 16 3.13 3.22 12.00
CA THR A 16 3.91 2.45 12.96
C THR A 16 3.98 0.96 12.64
N GLU A 17 3.26 0.49 11.61
CA GLU A 17 3.14 -0.93 11.30
C GLU A 17 3.54 -1.26 9.85
N PHE A 18 3.90 -2.51 9.60
CA PHE A 18 4.24 -3.05 8.28
C PHE A 18 5.26 -2.18 7.54
N MET A 19 4.84 -1.53 6.45
CA MET A 19 5.69 -0.64 5.65
C MET A 19 5.76 0.78 6.21
N GLY A 20 4.87 1.14 7.14
CA GLY A 20 4.75 2.50 7.69
C GLY A 20 6.07 3.11 8.16
N PRO A 21 6.84 2.44 9.05
CA PRO A 21 8.08 3.02 9.57
C PRO A 21 9.11 3.37 8.49
N VAL A 22 9.34 2.46 7.53
CA VAL A 22 10.33 2.68 6.46
C VAL A 22 9.83 3.69 5.41
N LEU A 23 8.50 3.76 5.18
CA LEU A 23 7.91 4.81 4.34
C LEU A 23 8.14 6.18 4.97
N CYS A 24 7.86 6.34 6.28
CA CYS A 24 8.10 7.61 6.99
C CYS A 24 9.58 8.02 6.92
N GLU A 25 10.50 7.08 7.19
CA GLU A 25 11.95 7.33 7.11
C GLU A 25 12.35 7.81 5.72
N VAL A 26 12.05 7.03 4.68
CA VAL A 26 12.49 7.32 3.30
C VAL A 26 11.83 8.59 2.76
N PHE A 27 10.55 8.81 3.03
CA PHE A 27 9.87 10.01 2.55
C PHE A 27 10.43 11.28 3.19
N THR A 28 10.78 11.23 4.49
CA THR A 28 11.47 12.32 5.19
C THR A 28 12.87 12.56 4.57
N GLU A 29 13.65 11.50 4.32
CA GLU A 29 14.94 11.61 3.64
C GLU A 29 14.82 12.18 2.22
N GLN A 30 13.68 12.00 1.55
CA GLN A 30 13.40 12.56 0.24
C GLN A 30 12.83 13.98 0.30
N GLY A 31 12.82 14.61 1.47
CA GLY A 31 12.47 16.02 1.68
C GLY A 31 10.99 16.28 1.92
N ALA A 32 10.17 15.25 2.15
CA ALA A 32 8.77 15.43 2.48
C ALA A 32 8.55 15.88 3.94
N GLU A 33 7.53 16.70 4.16
CA GLU A 33 6.89 16.87 5.47
C GLU A 33 5.93 15.71 5.68
N VAL A 34 6.31 14.75 6.55
CA VAL A 34 5.53 13.54 6.76
C VAL A 34 4.58 13.68 7.94
N GLU A 35 3.29 13.58 7.67
CA GLU A 35 2.22 13.41 8.66
C GLU A 35 1.95 11.93 8.87
N ALA A 36 2.45 11.39 9.97
CA ALA A 36 2.40 9.96 10.29
C ALA A 36 1.19 9.63 11.17
N SER A 37 0.18 8.94 10.62
CA SER A 37 -1.00 8.53 11.37
C SER A 37 -0.94 7.05 11.75
N SER A 38 -1.17 6.75 13.02
CA SER A 38 -1.35 5.39 13.56
C SER A 38 -2.80 5.10 13.96
N GLU A 39 -3.74 6.00 13.62
CA GLU A 39 -5.16 5.80 13.93
C GLU A 39 -5.71 4.57 13.19
N GLU A 40 -6.45 3.73 13.90
CA GLU A 40 -7.17 2.59 13.31
C GLU A 40 -8.31 3.08 12.41
N LEU A 41 -8.37 2.57 11.18
CA LEU A 41 -9.29 3.05 10.14
C LEU A 41 -10.57 2.20 9.99
N VAL A 42 -10.82 1.29 10.91
CA VAL A 42 -12.06 0.45 10.90
C VAL A 42 -13.29 1.30 11.21
N ASP A 43 -13.17 2.27 12.14
CA ASP A 43 -14.26 3.22 12.39
C ASP A 43 -14.56 4.07 11.14
N PRO A 44 -15.82 4.13 10.66
CA PRO A 44 -16.19 4.87 9.47
C PRO A 44 -15.77 6.35 9.45
N GLY A 45 -15.70 7.01 10.60
CA GLY A 45 -15.29 8.41 10.73
C GLY A 45 -13.77 8.62 10.79
N ALA A 46 -12.98 7.57 11.02
CA ALA A 46 -11.54 7.68 11.24
C ALA A 46 -10.81 8.28 10.02
N ALA A 47 -11.13 7.86 8.81
CA ALA A 47 -10.50 8.37 7.60
C ALA A 47 -10.66 9.90 7.45
N ALA A 48 -11.86 10.40 7.72
CA ALA A 48 -12.13 11.85 7.67
C ALA A 48 -11.35 12.60 8.76
N ARG A 49 -11.29 12.06 9.99
CA ARG A 49 -10.50 12.67 11.09
C ARG A 49 -9.03 12.72 10.77
N VAL A 50 -8.46 11.63 10.25
CA VAL A 50 -7.03 11.54 9.91
C VAL A 50 -6.66 12.56 8.84
N VAL A 51 -7.46 12.68 7.78
CA VAL A 51 -7.22 13.67 6.71
C VAL A 51 -7.42 15.09 7.22
N LEU A 52 -8.46 15.35 8.03
CA LEU A 52 -8.70 16.67 8.60
C LEU A 52 -7.55 17.12 9.52
N ASN A 53 -7.07 16.22 10.37
CA ASN A 53 -5.96 16.51 11.29
C ASN A 53 -4.63 16.75 10.55
N ALA A 54 -4.41 16.03 9.43
CA ALA A 54 -3.25 16.27 8.57
C ALA A 54 -3.30 17.64 7.88
N GLY A 55 -4.47 18.25 7.76
CA GLY A 55 -4.67 19.48 7.03
C GLY A 55 -4.47 19.31 5.52
N ARG A 56 -3.91 20.31 4.85
CA ARG A 56 -3.61 20.20 3.42
C ARG A 56 -2.50 19.18 3.19
N ILE A 57 -2.77 18.18 2.37
CA ILE A 57 -1.78 17.15 1.95
C ILE A 57 -1.61 17.15 0.44
N ASP A 58 -0.39 16.96 -0.03
CA ASP A 58 -0.07 16.81 -1.46
C ASP A 58 -0.07 15.35 -1.88
N VAL A 59 0.18 14.45 -0.92
CA VAL A 59 0.25 13.01 -1.14
C VAL A 59 -0.46 12.26 -0.01
N LEU A 60 -1.29 11.29 -0.39
CA LEU A 60 -1.85 10.29 0.51
C LEU A 60 -1.18 8.94 0.22
N VAL A 61 -0.48 8.37 1.20
CA VAL A 61 -0.01 6.98 1.16
C VAL A 61 -0.93 6.12 2.02
N ALA A 62 -1.84 5.40 1.37
CA ALA A 62 -2.74 4.46 2.03
C ALA A 62 -1.99 3.14 2.32
N ASN A 63 -1.28 3.09 3.44
CA ASN A 63 -0.69 1.88 3.98
C ASN A 63 -1.77 1.16 4.79
N LEU A 64 -2.51 0.24 4.14
CA LEU A 64 -3.61 -0.53 4.72
C LEU A 64 -3.18 -2.00 4.78
N ALA A 65 -2.83 -2.48 5.96
CA ALA A 65 -2.28 -3.81 6.11
C ALA A 65 -2.80 -4.53 7.37
N ILE A 66 -2.99 -5.84 7.23
CA ILE A 66 -3.24 -6.76 8.32
C ILE A 66 -2.43 -8.02 8.08
N LYS A 67 -2.20 -8.80 9.12
CA LYS A 67 -1.66 -10.15 8.96
C LYS A 67 -2.69 -11.00 8.20
N ALA A 68 -2.28 -11.52 7.02
CA ALA A 68 -3.15 -12.35 6.19
C ALA A 68 -3.64 -13.58 6.97
N PRO A 69 -4.94 -13.86 7.01
CA PRO A 69 -5.45 -15.13 7.54
C PRO A 69 -4.96 -16.30 6.68
N SER A 70 -4.90 -17.49 7.26
CA SER A 70 -4.53 -18.72 6.58
C SER A 70 -5.61 -19.78 6.81
N THR A 71 -6.73 -19.65 6.08
CA THR A 71 -7.95 -20.45 6.24
C THR A 71 -8.26 -21.21 4.95
N PRO A 72 -8.56 -22.52 4.99
CA PRO A 72 -9.05 -23.22 3.82
C PRO A 72 -10.31 -22.56 3.27
N ALA A 73 -10.47 -22.55 1.95
CA ALA A 73 -11.58 -21.84 1.30
C ALA A 73 -12.97 -22.29 1.79
N VAL A 74 -13.09 -23.57 2.16
CA VAL A 74 -14.35 -24.17 2.67
C VAL A 74 -14.61 -23.90 4.16
N GLU A 75 -13.64 -23.32 4.87
CA GLU A 75 -13.71 -22.99 6.30
C GLU A 75 -13.78 -21.48 6.55
N VAL A 76 -13.76 -20.67 5.50
CA VAL A 76 -13.88 -19.22 5.62
C VAL A 76 -15.23 -18.86 6.23
N THR A 77 -15.20 -18.10 7.31
CA THR A 77 -16.40 -17.63 7.99
C THR A 77 -16.79 -16.22 7.55
N GLU A 78 -18.06 -15.87 7.70
CA GLU A 78 -18.54 -14.51 7.49
C GLU A 78 -17.80 -13.50 8.38
N VAL A 79 -17.45 -13.88 9.61
CA VAL A 79 -16.70 -13.04 10.54
C VAL A 79 -15.30 -12.74 10.01
N GLU A 80 -14.57 -13.75 9.48
CA GLU A 80 -13.27 -13.54 8.85
C GLU A 80 -13.39 -12.63 7.62
N TRP A 81 -14.39 -12.92 6.76
CA TRP A 81 -14.64 -12.15 5.56
C TRP A 81 -14.84 -10.66 5.87
N ARG A 82 -15.80 -10.35 6.76
CA ARG A 82 -16.09 -8.96 7.15
C ARG A 82 -14.89 -8.26 7.76
N ARG A 83 -14.24 -8.89 8.74
CA ARG A 83 -13.05 -8.32 9.38
C ARG A 83 -11.96 -7.94 8.39
N VAL A 84 -11.71 -8.78 7.37
CA VAL A 84 -10.67 -8.51 6.36
C VAL A 84 -11.07 -7.36 5.46
N PHE A 85 -12.35 -7.29 5.06
CA PHE A 85 -12.85 -6.21 4.21
C PHE A 85 -12.94 -4.88 4.97
N GLU A 86 -13.41 -4.88 6.21
CA GLU A 86 -13.45 -3.70 7.08
C GLU A 86 -12.06 -3.09 7.32
N ALA A 87 -11.03 -3.93 7.43
CA ALA A 87 -9.67 -3.45 7.66
C ALA A 87 -8.93 -3.03 6.38
N LEU A 88 -9.20 -3.67 5.23
CA LEU A 88 -8.44 -3.45 4.01
C LEU A 88 -9.20 -2.66 2.94
N VAL A 89 -10.49 -2.95 2.76
CA VAL A 89 -11.26 -2.42 1.64
C VAL A 89 -11.98 -1.12 2.01
N ASP A 90 -12.75 -1.14 3.07
CA ASP A 90 -13.61 -0.02 3.46
C ASP A 90 -12.86 1.29 3.76
N PRO A 91 -11.65 1.28 4.36
CA PRO A 91 -10.92 2.52 4.61
C PRO A 91 -10.47 3.24 3.35
N LEU A 92 -10.17 2.51 2.27
CA LEU A 92 -9.59 3.11 1.06
C LEU A 92 -10.53 4.14 0.40
N PRO A 93 -11.79 3.82 0.06
CA PRO A 93 -12.72 4.83 -0.49
C PRO A 93 -12.99 5.97 0.50
N ARG A 94 -13.04 5.70 1.81
CA ARG A 94 -13.23 6.74 2.83
C ARG A 94 -12.07 7.73 2.85
N LEU A 95 -10.81 7.24 2.76
CA LEU A 95 -9.61 8.08 2.66
C LEU A 95 -9.62 8.91 1.38
N VAL A 96 -9.96 8.28 0.24
CA VAL A 96 -10.04 8.99 -1.04
C VAL A 96 -11.12 10.06 -1.02
N CYS A 97 -12.32 9.75 -0.52
CA CYS A 97 -13.41 10.73 -0.38
C CYS A 97 -13.04 11.92 0.53
N ALA A 98 -12.21 11.70 1.54
CA ALA A 98 -11.75 12.75 2.43
C ALA A 98 -10.63 13.62 1.82
N ALA A 99 -9.69 13.01 1.08
CA ALA A 99 -8.50 13.70 0.57
C ALA A 99 -8.68 14.29 -0.84
N ALA A 100 -9.40 13.60 -1.73
CA ALA A 100 -9.47 13.98 -3.15
C ALA A 100 -10.15 15.33 -3.44
N PRO A 101 -11.19 15.79 -2.73
CA PRO A 101 -11.84 17.08 -3.04
C PRO A 101 -10.84 18.25 -3.08
N ASP A 102 -10.02 18.42 -2.07
CA ASP A 102 -8.99 19.47 -2.04
C ASP A 102 -7.93 19.30 -3.14
N MET A 103 -7.53 18.05 -3.45
CA MET A 103 -6.61 17.75 -4.53
C MET A 103 -7.21 18.10 -5.91
N ILE A 104 -8.50 17.84 -6.12
CA ILE A 104 -9.26 18.17 -7.33
C ILE A 104 -9.31 19.69 -7.52
N ASP A 105 -9.70 20.42 -6.48
CA ASP A 105 -9.83 21.89 -6.51
C ASP A 105 -8.50 22.57 -6.87
N ARG A 106 -7.39 22.04 -6.32
CA ARG A 106 -6.03 22.52 -6.60
C ARG A 106 -5.46 22.00 -7.93
N ARG A 107 -6.12 21.02 -8.56
CA ARG A 107 -5.59 20.27 -9.71
C ARG A 107 -4.19 19.72 -9.47
N SER A 108 -3.95 19.18 -8.28
CA SER A 108 -2.66 18.63 -7.86
C SER A 108 -2.83 17.69 -6.68
N GLY A 109 -2.44 16.45 -6.84
CA GLY A 109 -2.44 15.46 -5.76
C GLY A 109 -1.97 14.10 -6.21
N LYS A 110 -1.52 13.29 -5.26
CA LYS A 110 -1.15 11.90 -5.49
C LYS A 110 -1.70 11.00 -4.41
N ILE A 111 -2.23 9.86 -4.80
CA ILE A 111 -2.72 8.82 -3.89
C ILE A 111 -2.00 7.51 -4.25
N LEU A 112 -1.29 6.96 -3.30
CA LEU A 112 -0.57 5.70 -3.46
C LEU A 112 -1.10 4.66 -2.47
N LEU A 113 -1.57 3.53 -2.99
CA LEU A 113 -1.92 2.37 -2.18
C LEU A 113 -0.72 1.43 -2.04
N ILE A 114 -0.39 1.03 -0.80
CA ILE A 114 0.47 -0.11 -0.52
C ILE A 114 -0.42 -1.36 -0.49
N GLY A 115 -0.50 -2.00 -1.63
CA GLY A 115 -1.35 -3.16 -1.90
C GLY A 115 -0.62 -4.49 -1.74
N SER A 116 -1.11 -5.54 -2.42
CA SER A 116 -0.48 -6.87 -2.37
C SER A 116 -0.57 -7.60 -3.70
N ALA A 117 0.51 -8.25 -4.10
CA ALA A 117 0.54 -9.15 -5.26
C ALA A 117 -0.25 -10.44 -5.05
N ALA A 118 -0.75 -10.71 -3.83
CA ALA A 118 -1.74 -11.78 -3.59
C ALA A 118 -3.04 -11.59 -4.40
N ALA A 119 -3.32 -10.38 -4.88
CA ALA A 119 -4.40 -10.07 -5.81
C ALA A 119 -4.08 -10.49 -7.26
N LEU A 120 -2.80 -10.62 -7.61
CA LEU A 120 -2.33 -10.89 -8.99
C LEU A 120 -2.03 -12.37 -9.21
N ARG A 121 -1.81 -13.12 -8.13
CA ARG A 121 -1.50 -14.54 -8.18
C ARG A 121 -2.13 -15.27 -7.01
N GLY A 122 -2.89 -16.33 -7.30
CA GLY A 122 -3.55 -17.15 -6.30
C GLY A 122 -2.57 -17.81 -5.32
N MET A 123 -2.91 -17.74 -4.04
CA MET A 123 -2.20 -18.41 -2.96
C MET A 123 -3.16 -19.32 -2.19
N LYS A 124 -2.65 -20.48 -1.74
CA LYS A 124 -3.46 -21.40 -0.95
C LYS A 124 -3.81 -20.77 0.40
N ARG A 125 -5.03 -20.99 0.88
CA ARG A 125 -5.53 -20.61 2.20
C ARG A 125 -5.62 -19.09 2.47
N THR A 126 -5.63 -18.26 1.42
CA THR A 126 -5.67 -16.79 1.54
C THR A 126 -6.79 -16.18 0.68
N SER A 127 -7.87 -16.93 0.43
CA SER A 127 -8.94 -16.49 -0.49
C SER A 127 -9.55 -15.14 -0.08
N THR A 128 -9.89 -14.96 1.21
CA THR A 128 -10.44 -13.72 1.74
C THR A 128 -9.48 -12.54 1.56
N TYR A 129 -8.22 -12.75 1.93
CA TYR A 129 -7.19 -11.71 1.79
C TYR A 129 -6.94 -11.34 0.33
N SER A 130 -6.83 -12.34 -0.55
CA SER A 130 -6.63 -12.10 -1.99
C SER A 130 -7.80 -11.37 -2.62
N ALA A 131 -9.05 -11.69 -2.22
CA ALA A 131 -10.24 -10.99 -2.67
C ALA A 131 -10.24 -9.51 -2.23
N ALA A 132 -9.95 -9.23 -0.96
CA ALA A 132 -9.86 -7.87 -0.44
C ALA A 132 -8.75 -7.05 -1.14
N ARG A 133 -7.57 -7.66 -1.35
CA ARG A 133 -6.48 -7.00 -2.08
C ARG A 133 -6.84 -6.78 -3.55
N GLY A 134 -7.57 -7.72 -4.19
CA GLY A 134 -8.10 -7.54 -5.55
C GLY A 134 -9.06 -6.36 -5.63
N ALA A 135 -9.98 -6.24 -4.67
CA ALA A 135 -10.91 -5.11 -4.59
C ALA A 135 -10.17 -3.77 -4.47
N GLN A 136 -9.11 -3.69 -3.66
CA GLN A 136 -8.28 -2.49 -3.55
C GLN A 136 -7.63 -2.11 -4.88
N LEU A 137 -7.05 -3.08 -5.60
CA LEU A 137 -6.37 -2.79 -6.88
C LEU A 137 -7.36 -2.35 -7.95
N ALA A 138 -8.52 -3.00 -8.05
CA ALA A 138 -9.58 -2.61 -8.98
C ALA A 138 -10.11 -1.19 -8.67
N TYR A 139 -10.27 -0.85 -7.39
CA TYR A 139 -10.66 0.49 -6.96
C TYR A 139 -9.65 1.54 -7.41
N VAL A 140 -8.35 1.32 -7.20
CA VAL A 140 -7.27 2.22 -7.63
C VAL A 140 -7.29 2.44 -9.14
N GLN A 141 -7.50 1.40 -9.93
CA GLN A 141 -7.59 1.50 -11.39
C GLN A 141 -8.75 2.40 -11.83
N ALA A 142 -9.94 2.20 -11.25
CA ALA A 142 -11.12 2.99 -11.58
C ALA A 142 -10.96 4.47 -11.17
N VAL A 143 -10.59 4.71 -9.91
CA VAL A 143 -10.42 6.07 -9.37
C VAL A 143 -9.26 6.81 -10.05
N GLY A 144 -8.20 6.11 -10.42
CA GLY A 144 -7.08 6.69 -11.16
C GLY A 144 -7.54 7.31 -12.47
N VAL A 145 -8.34 6.60 -13.25
CA VAL A 145 -8.91 7.10 -14.50
C VAL A 145 -9.87 8.27 -14.26
N GLU A 146 -10.70 8.18 -13.21
CA GLU A 146 -11.68 9.23 -12.86
C GLU A 146 -11.00 10.53 -12.45
N LEU A 147 -9.93 10.48 -11.65
CA LEU A 147 -9.27 11.66 -11.11
C LEU A 147 -8.17 12.25 -12.00
N ALA A 148 -7.71 11.52 -13.02
CA ALA A 148 -6.66 11.97 -13.93
C ALA A 148 -6.97 13.32 -14.63
N PRO A 149 -8.21 13.62 -15.11
CA PRO A 149 -8.53 14.92 -15.69
C PRO A 149 -8.35 16.10 -14.73
N HIS A 150 -8.33 15.83 -13.43
CA HIS A 150 -8.08 16.81 -12.36
C HIS A 150 -6.60 16.90 -11.96
N ASN A 151 -5.70 16.25 -12.69
CA ASN A 151 -4.28 16.16 -12.36
C ASN A 151 -4.02 15.54 -10.98
N VAL A 152 -4.83 14.54 -10.62
CA VAL A 152 -4.63 13.71 -9.41
C VAL A 152 -4.31 12.29 -9.86
N GLN A 153 -3.11 11.81 -9.55
CA GLN A 153 -2.66 10.47 -9.91
C GLN A 153 -2.94 9.49 -8.76
N VAL A 154 -3.61 8.39 -9.06
CA VAL A 154 -3.90 7.32 -8.10
C VAL A 154 -3.29 6.03 -8.63
N ASN A 155 -2.38 5.42 -7.86
CA ASN A 155 -1.64 4.23 -8.25
C ASN A 155 -1.49 3.27 -7.07
N ALA A 156 -1.06 2.03 -7.33
CA ALA A 156 -0.81 1.02 -6.31
C ALA A 156 0.53 0.30 -6.51
N ILE A 157 1.20 -0.02 -5.42
CA ILE A 157 2.27 -1.01 -5.38
C ILE A 157 1.64 -2.33 -4.91
N ALA A 158 1.73 -3.38 -5.73
CA ALA A 158 1.29 -4.73 -5.39
C ALA A 158 2.50 -5.52 -4.88
N GLN A 159 2.77 -5.39 -3.56
CA GLN A 159 3.96 -6.00 -2.94
C GLN A 159 3.77 -7.47 -2.60
N ASN A 160 4.87 -8.24 -2.63
CA ASN A 160 5.03 -9.53 -1.96
C ASN A 160 6.52 -9.84 -1.77
N PHE A 161 6.86 -10.67 -0.79
CA PHE A 161 8.25 -10.99 -0.45
C PHE A 161 9.12 -9.74 -0.21
N VAL A 162 8.54 -8.73 0.40
CA VAL A 162 9.24 -7.54 0.88
C VAL A 162 9.65 -7.76 2.33
N ASP A 163 10.91 -7.45 2.66
CA ASP A 163 11.44 -7.59 4.01
C ASP A 163 10.65 -6.74 5.01
N ASN A 164 9.93 -7.42 5.87
CA ASN A 164 9.05 -6.82 6.85
C ASN A 164 9.10 -7.68 8.12
N PRO A 165 9.39 -7.10 9.30
CA PRO A 165 9.53 -7.88 10.53
C PRO A 165 8.26 -8.62 10.96
N THR A 166 7.08 -8.17 10.54
CA THR A 166 5.80 -8.83 10.84
C THR A 166 5.65 -10.15 10.05
N TYR A 167 6.01 -10.15 8.76
CA TYR A 167 5.89 -11.33 7.90
C TYR A 167 7.17 -12.17 7.85
N PHE A 168 8.33 -11.53 7.91
CA PHE A 168 9.64 -12.16 7.78
C PHE A 168 10.56 -11.82 8.95
N PRO A 169 10.16 -12.14 10.22
CA PRO A 169 11.04 -11.96 11.37
C PRO A 169 12.33 -12.80 11.20
N ALA A 170 13.40 -12.45 11.91
CA ALA A 170 14.72 -13.08 11.79
C ALA A 170 14.65 -14.63 11.84
N LYS A 171 13.80 -15.19 12.72
CA LYS A 171 13.58 -16.65 12.82
C LYS A 171 13.03 -17.27 11.52
N VAL A 172 12.11 -16.56 10.82
CA VAL A 172 11.57 -17.01 9.52
C VAL A 172 12.64 -16.92 8.45
N ARG A 173 13.36 -15.81 8.39
CA ARG A 173 14.44 -15.59 7.41
C ARG A 173 15.56 -16.59 7.55
N ALA A 174 15.92 -17.00 8.77
CA ALA A 174 16.95 -18.01 9.04
C ALA A 174 16.49 -19.47 8.78
N ASN A 175 15.20 -19.70 8.50
CA ASN A 175 14.68 -21.05 8.31
C ASN A 175 15.07 -21.60 6.92
N PRO A 176 15.79 -22.73 6.82
CA PRO A 176 16.20 -23.32 5.54
C PRO A 176 15.03 -23.59 4.58
N ARG A 177 13.90 -24.06 5.10
CA ARG A 177 12.68 -24.29 4.27
C ARG A 177 12.14 -23.00 3.67
N PHE A 178 12.25 -21.88 4.38
CA PHE A 178 11.88 -20.58 3.86
C PHE A 178 12.85 -20.15 2.76
N GLN A 179 14.16 -20.35 2.95
CA GLN A 179 15.16 -20.01 1.93
C GLN A 179 15.00 -20.86 0.66
N GLU A 180 14.73 -22.16 0.79
CA GLU A 180 14.40 -23.03 -0.36
C GLU A 180 13.14 -22.57 -1.08
N ARG A 181 12.11 -22.20 -0.33
CA ARG A 181 10.87 -21.64 -0.89
C ARG A 181 11.13 -20.34 -1.63
N LEU A 182 11.90 -19.44 -1.04
CA LEU A 182 12.27 -18.16 -1.61
C LEU A 182 13.00 -18.34 -2.95
N ALA A 183 14.03 -19.20 -2.98
CA ALA A 183 14.79 -19.51 -4.18
C ALA A 183 13.92 -20.14 -5.29
N ARG A 184 12.93 -20.95 -4.94
CA ARG A 184 12.04 -21.60 -5.89
C ARG A 184 10.95 -20.66 -6.43
N GLU A 185 10.37 -19.81 -5.56
CA GLU A 185 9.16 -19.04 -5.89
C GLU A 185 9.45 -17.62 -6.34
N VAL A 186 10.57 -17.03 -5.94
CA VAL A 186 10.93 -15.65 -6.23
C VAL A 186 12.14 -15.60 -7.16
N PRO A 187 11.96 -15.22 -8.44
CA PRO A 187 13.06 -15.17 -9.42
C PRO A 187 14.25 -14.34 -8.98
N LEU A 188 14.05 -13.27 -8.22
CA LEU A 188 15.11 -12.44 -7.66
C LEU A 188 16.01 -13.20 -6.67
N GLY A 189 15.54 -14.32 -6.11
CA GLY A 189 16.30 -15.17 -5.16
C GLY A 189 16.48 -14.58 -3.76
N ARG A 190 15.91 -13.41 -3.48
CA ARG A 190 15.95 -12.74 -2.17
C ARG A 190 14.65 -12.00 -1.88
N LEU A 191 14.46 -11.61 -0.64
CA LEU A 191 13.44 -10.61 -0.32
C LEU A 191 13.80 -9.28 -0.99
N VAL A 192 12.80 -8.56 -1.46
CA VAL A 192 12.93 -7.14 -1.79
C VAL A 192 13.15 -6.41 -0.46
N SER A 193 14.09 -5.47 -0.39
CA SER A 193 14.25 -4.71 0.84
C SER A 193 13.06 -3.72 1.01
N ALA A 194 12.66 -3.48 2.25
CA ALA A 194 11.63 -2.49 2.54
C ALA A 194 12.01 -1.10 2.01
N ARG A 195 13.31 -0.79 2.03
CA ARG A 195 13.85 0.47 1.51
C ARG A 195 13.76 0.58 -0.03
N GLU A 196 13.98 -0.52 -0.78
CA GLU A 196 13.75 -0.54 -2.24
C GLU A 196 12.29 -0.20 -2.58
N GLU A 197 11.33 -0.76 -1.83
CA GLU A 197 9.91 -0.43 -2.01
C GLU A 197 9.61 1.02 -1.64
N ALA A 198 10.08 1.50 -0.48
CA ALA A 198 9.83 2.87 -0.04
C ALA A 198 10.44 3.92 -0.98
N GLN A 199 11.60 3.65 -1.58
CA GLN A 199 12.21 4.50 -2.62
C GLN A 199 11.36 4.53 -3.90
N PHE A 200 10.82 3.37 -4.30
CA PHE A 200 9.91 3.32 -5.44
C PHE A 200 8.58 4.04 -5.14
N ALA A 201 8.06 3.88 -3.92
CA ALA A 201 6.88 4.64 -3.46
C ALA A 201 7.13 6.16 -3.51
N ALA A 202 8.29 6.64 -3.03
CA ALA A 202 8.67 8.04 -3.11
C ALA A 202 8.76 8.53 -4.56
N TYR A 203 9.33 7.73 -5.47
CA TYR A 203 9.35 8.04 -6.90
C TYR A 203 7.93 8.18 -7.46
N LEU A 204 7.01 7.24 -7.18
CA LEU A 204 5.62 7.31 -7.66
C LEU A 204 4.86 8.53 -7.10
N CYS A 205 5.25 9.02 -5.94
CA CYS A 205 4.69 10.22 -5.31
C CYS A 205 5.37 11.53 -5.78
N SER A 206 6.43 11.46 -6.59
CA SER A 206 7.14 12.63 -7.13
C SER A 206 6.50 13.12 -8.43
N ASN A 207 6.87 14.33 -8.87
CA ASN A 207 6.44 14.88 -10.14
C ASN A 207 7.01 14.10 -11.34
N ALA A 208 8.09 13.33 -11.17
CA ALA A 208 8.66 12.49 -12.22
C ALA A 208 7.74 11.32 -12.63
N ALA A 209 6.70 11.04 -11.85
CA ALA A 209 5.74 9.96 -12.05
C ALA A 209 4.33 10.44 -12.44
N ASP A 210 4.18 11.68 -12.95
CA ASP A 210 2.87 12.26 -13.29
C ASP A 210 2.15 11.53 -14.44
N CYS A 211 2.89 10.79 -15.25
CA CYS A 211 2.34 10.00 -16.36
C CYS A 211 1.64 8.70 -15.92
N PHE A 212 1.80 8.26 -14.67
CA PHE A 212 1.19 7.03 -14.20
C PHE A 212 -0.19 7.28 -13.62
N VAL A 213 -1.19 6.65 -14.21
CA VAL A 213 -2.60 6.80 -13.87
C VAL A 213 -3.25 5.43 -13.76
N GLY A 214 -3.82 5.12 -12.60
CA GLY A 214 -4.51 3.85 -12.35
C GLY A 214 -3.62 2.63 -12.46
N GLN A 215 -2.31 2.78 -12.28
CA GLN A 215 -1.38 1.67 -12.45
C GLN A 215 -1.22 0.83 -11.19
N VAL A 216 -1.05 -0.46 -11.41
CA VAL A 216 -0.70 -1.44 -10.38
C VAL A 216 0.70 -1.97 -10.68
N PHE A 217 1.65 -1.66 -9.82
CA PHE A 217 3.05 -2.06 -10.00
C PHE A 217 3.38 -3.29 -9.15
N PRO A 218 3.60 -4.48 -9.74
CA PRO A 218 4.04 -5.65 -9.00
C PRO A 218 5.46 -5.45 -8.47
N LEU A 219 5.62 -5.38 -7.15
CA LEU A 219 6.91 -5.29 -6.47
C LEU A 219 7.11 -6.53 -5.60
N CYS A 220 7.60 -7.61 -6.21
CA CYS A 220 7.57 -8.94 -5.60
C CYS A 220 8.74 -9.84 -6.05
N GLY A 221 9.84 -9.27 -6.55
CA GLY A 221 10.99 -10.03 -7.03
C GLY A 221 10.67 -11.00 -8.19
N GLY A 222 9.64 -10.69 -8.99
CA GLY A 222 9.19 -11.54 -10.10
C GLY A 222 8.20 -12.66 -9.70
N TRP A 223 7.80 -12.74 -8.43
CA TRP A 223 6.89 -13.79 -7.96
C TRP A 223 5.54 -13.81 -8.71
N ALA A 224 4.98 -12.66 -9.05
CA ALA A 224 3.71 -12.53 -9.76
C ALA A 224 3.84 -12.60 -11.30
N ALA A 225 5.05 -12.66 -11.85
CA ALA A 225 5.29 -12.68 -13.28
C ALA A 225 5.11 -14.07 -13.93
N ARG A 226 4.62 -15.08 -13.20
CA ARG A 226 4.46 -16.47 -13.65
C ARG A 226 3.00 -16.82 -13.89
#